data_4528b2d99bff9abc11203e2c2439e10f
#
_entry.id   4528b2d99bff9abc11203e2c2439e10f
#
_cell.length_a   1.000
_cell.length_b   1.000
_cell.length_c   1.000
_cell.angle_alpha   90.00
_cell.angle_beta   90.00
_cell.angle_gamma   90.00
#
_symmetry.space_group_name_H-M   'P 1'
#
loop_
_entity.id
_entity.type
_entity.pdbx_description
1 polymer ?
#
loop_
_entity_poly.entity_id
_entity_poly.type
_entity_poly.pdbx_seq_one_letter_code
_entity_poly.pdbx_strand_id
1 'polypeptide(L)'
;MIRVQEIIHSLEEGQWAKRIRGLVLLLLIGSLGLVYNLNLTQNFTSPEAMDAAQLARNIAEGRGYTTRFIRPLSLDILRQQGAVSDEELRSEFPDITNPPVYPLLLAGLMKVLPFEFQIGNSPRYKPEIVINLLNQVLFFIALVQVFRLGDKLFDQPVAWCAALVFLGTELYWRFSVSGLSTMLLLVLFLALAKALVKLEEQGNDEVPRGGGWFAWMALWVGALAGLGGLTRYGFAWVILPVLVYLGWFLGRHRGRTVALALLGFLLVMSPWLVRNMQWSGNLFGTAGLALYSQTSTFPEDTLERTLFYEPSDNQKNAENEIKVGVADHVGLWDVANKLKRNLRHLLVHELLRFSGSWFAVVCLVGLVVPFRNRSLRRLRFFLLMTLAMFALGQALGRTHLSAANSTLGELLARSLGQGAPEVAASSVDGENLLAILGPVSFLFGAGLFFSLLDQWKVGLPEMRLAASAGLVVAASLPMALSFLLPHPSPVADPPYYPARVQYVSSLPGESGEDTISAGDLLMSDIPWAVAWYGDRDCVWLTRNVQPDFYALNDRWPISALYFTEVTTDQRYVSKVFYANELNWESFVRAVRVEGDLPKGFPLKAVLNDYSPGQWLLFAIPESQP
;
A
#
# COMPACT_ATOMS: atom_id res chain seq x y z
N MET A 1 39.10 7.49 -45.18
CA MET A 1 39.30 6.34 -44.27
C MET A 1 39.32 6.72 -42.78
N ILE A 2 39.95 7.85 -42.41
CA ILE A 2 40.06 8.28 -40.98
C ILE A 2 38.67 8.42 -40.32
N ARG A 3 37.67 8.99 -40.99
CA ARG A 3 36.30 9.16 -40.41
C ARG A 3 35.56 7.85 -40.08
N VAL A 4 35.80 6.80 -40.85
CA VAL A 4 35.15 5.50 -40.61
C VAL A 4 35.76 4.80 -39.37
N GLN A 5 37.07 4.88 -39.22
CA GLN A 5 37.76 4.35 -38.03
C GLN A 5 37.42 5.13 -36.75
N GLU A 6 37.31 6.47 -36.84
CA GLU A 6 36.83 7.29 -35.70
C GLU A 6 35.39 6.98 -35.34
N ILE A 7 34.53 6.74 -36.32
CA ILE A 7 33.15 6.31 -36.08
C ILE A 7 33.11 4.91 -35.43
N ILE A 8 33.89 3.96 -35.93
CA ILE A 8 33.99 2.62 -35.37
C ILE A 8 34.53 2.68 -33.93
N HIS A 9 35.60 3.42 -33.68
CA HIS A 9 36.18 3.60 -32.35
C HIS A 9 35.19 4.33 -31.40
N SER A 10 34.46 5.33 -31.86
CA SER A 10 33.43 6.02 -31.08
C SER A 10 32.23 5.11 -30.79
N LEU A 11 31.94 4.15 -31.66
CA LEU A 11 30.89 3.14 -31.48
C LEU A 11 31.33 1.99 -30.53
N GLU A 12 32.62 1.63 -30.52
CA GLU A 12 33.15 0.55 -29.69
C GLU A 12 33.51 0.98 -28.25
N GLU A 13 34.15 2.13 -28.08
CA GLU A 13 34.69 2.61 -26.79
C GLU A 13 34.25 4.02 -26.38
N GLY A 14 33.62 4.78 -27.30
CA GLY A 14 33.27 6.17 -27.09
C GLY A 14 31.96 6.40 -26.30
N GLN A 15 31.57 7.67 -26.22
CA GLN A 15 30.31 8.07 -25.57
C GLN A 15 29.07 7.44 -26.22
N TRP A 16 29.10 7.14 -27.53
CA TRP A 16 28.04 6.47 -28.26
C TRP A 16 27.88 5.00 -27.81
N ALA A 17 28.98 4.27 -27.58
CA ALA A 17 28.93 2.91 -27.05
C ALA A 17 28.23 2.86 -25.68
N LYS A 18 28.54 3.81 -24.79
CA LYS A 18 27.88 3.93 -23.48
C LYS A 18 26.40 4.23 -23.62
N ARG A 19 26.00 5.11 -24.56
CA ARG A 19 24.60 5.43 -24.83
C ARG A 19 23.83 4.24 -25.42
N ILE A 20 24.42 3.52 -26.39
CA ILE A 20 23.82 2.34 -27.00
C ILE A 20 23.65 1.23 -25.95
N ARG A 21 24.68 0.94 -25.15
CA ARG A 21 24.59 -0.05 -24.04
C ARG A 21 23.52 0.36 -23.03
N GLY A 22 23.42 1.64 -22.69
CA GLY A 22 22.37 2.17 -21.81
C GLY A 22 20.98 2.01 -22.41
N LEU A 23 20.82 2.28 -23.71
CA LEU A 23 19.55 2.10 -24.42
C LEU A 23 19.14 0.63 -24.50
N VAL A 24 20.08 -0.27 -24.85
CA VAL A 24 19.83 -1.72 -24.90
C VAL A 24 19.43 -2.25 -23.52
N LEU A 25 20.12 -1.83 -22.46
CA LEU A 25 19.77 -2.21 -21.08
C LEU A 25 18.38 -1.70 -20.72
N LEU A 26 18.04 -0.46 -21.05
CA LEU A 26 16.72 0.13 -20.80
C LEU A 26 15.61 -0.61 -21.54
N LEU A 27 15.85 -0.98 -22.81
CA LEU A 27 14.90 -1.76 -23.61
C LEU A 27 14.73 -3.18 -23.03
N LEU A 28 15.82 -3.82 -22.60
CA LEU A 28 15.78 -5.16 -22.01
C LEU A 28 15.03 -5.15 -20.67
N ILE A 29 15.30 -4.19 -19.81
CA ILE A 29 14.61 -4.05 -18.52
C ILE A 29 13.14 -3.67 -18.75
N GLY A 30 12.85 -2.76 -19.70
CA GLY A 30 11.49 -2.40 -20.10
C GLY A 30 10.70 -3.58 -20.65
N SER A 31 11.33 -4.41 -21.52
CA SER A 31 10.73 -5.64 -22.03
C SER A 31 10.43 -6.63 -20.90
N LEU A 32 11.35 -6.81 -19.96
CA LEU A 32 11.13 -7.66 -18.79
C LEU A 32 9.93 -7.16 -17.96
N GLY A 33 9.84 -5.84 -17.74
CA GLY A 33 8.71 -5.22 -17.07
C GLY A 33 7.38 -5.48 -17.79
N LEU A 34 7.37 -5.31 -19.10
CA LEU A 34 6.19 -5.55 -19.92
C LEU A 34 5.77 -7.03 -19.90
N VAL A 35 6.73 -7.95 -20.06
CA VAL A 35 6.48 -9.40 -19.98
C VAL A 35 5.94 -9.79 -18.60
N TYR A 36 6.52 -9.24 -17.53
CA TYR A 36 6.02 -9.46 -16.17
C TYR A 36 4.58 -8.96 -16.03
N ASN A 37 4.29 -7.75 -16.49
CA ASN A 37 2.96 -7.17 -16.42
C ASN A 37 1.93 -7.96 -17.25
N LEU A 38 2.30 -8.47 -18.41
CA LEU A 38 1.38 -9.20 -19.27
C LEU A 38 1.15 -10.66 -18.84
N ASN A 39 2.11 -11.31 -18.21
CA ASN A 39 2.04 -12.74 -17.91
C ASN A 39 1.76 -13.07 -16.45
N LEU A 40 2.27 -12.28 -15.51
CA LEU A 40 2.25 -12.59 -14.08
C LEU A 40 1.33 -11.70 -13.25
N THR A 41 0.70 -10.68 -13.87
CA THR A 41 -0.23 -9.83 -13.12
C THR A 41 -1.64 -10.41 -13.09
N GLN A 42 -2.25 -10.19 -11.96
CA GLN A 42 -3.68 -10.34 -11.74
C GLN A 42 -4.30 -8.95 -11.58
N ASN A 43 -5.63 -8.88 -11.51
CA ASN A 43 -6.31 -7.66 -11.07
C ASN A 43 -5.89 -7.29 -9.63
N PHE A 44 -6.16 -6.05 -9.21
CA PHE A 44 -5.81 -5.61 -7.87
C PHE A 44 -6.44 -6.50 -6.79
N THR A 45 -5.63 -6.89 -5.81
CA THR A 45 -6.05 -7.69 -4.66
C THR A 45 -6.11 -6.87 -3.39
N SER A 46 -5.41 -5.71 -3.37
CA SER A 46 -5.37 -4.83 -2.21
C SER A 46 -6.55 -3.86 -2.19
N PRO A 47 -7.33 -3.82 -1.08
CA PRO A 47 -8.32 -2.77 -0.85
C PRO A 47 -7.75 -1.35 -0.95
N GLU A 48 -6.53 -1.14 -0.43
CA GLU A 48 -5.85 0.17 -0.45
C GLU A 48 -5.53 0.62 -1.88
N ALA A 49 -5.18 -0.31 -2.77
CA ALA A 49 -4.88 0.02 -4.18
C ALA A 49 -6.14 0.45 -4.94
N MET A 50 -7.25 -0.28 -4.76
CA MET A 50 -8.54 0.04 -5.39
C MET A 50 -9.10 1.36 -4.86
N ASP A 51 -9.00 1.61 -3.55
CA ASP A 51 -9.43 2.86 -2.92
C ASP A 51 -8.64 4.07 -3.45
N ALA A 52 -7.30 3.97 -3.50
CA ALA A 52 -6.46 5.01 -4.06
C ALA A 52 -6.74 5.28 -5.55
N ALA A 53 -6.98 4.22 -6.34
CA ALA A 53 -7.29 4.33 -7.76
C ALA A 53 -8.68 4.95 -7.99
N GLN A 54 -9.68 4.60 -7.18
CA GLN A 54 -11.02 5.18 -7.23
C GLN A 54 -11.00 6.67 -6.85
N LEU A 55 -10.26 7.06 -5.78
CA LEU A 55 -10.04 8.46 -5.44
C LEU A 55 -9.39 9.23 -6.60
N ALA A 56 -8.38 8.65 -7.22
CA ALA A 56 -7.72 9.26 -8.38
C ALA A 56 -8.68 9.47 -9.54
N ARG A 57 -9.60 8.53 -9.79
CA ARG A 57 -10.65 8.66 -10.79
C ARG A 57 -11.56 9.84 -10.48
N ASN A 58 -12.05 9.98 -9.26
CA ASN A 58 -12.90 11.11 -8.86
C ASN A 58 -12.18 12.46 -9.07
N ILE A 59 -10.91 12.57 -8.68
CA ILE A 59 -10.10 13.78 -8.90
C ILE A 59 -9.94 14.06 -10.40
N ALA A 60 -9.67 13.03 -11.21
CA ALA A 60 -9.48 13.18 -12.65
C ALA A 60 -10.77 13.63 -13.35
N GLU A 61 -11.93 13.16 -12.90
CA GLU A 61 -13.26 13.54 -13.39
C GLU A 61 -13.77 14.89 -12.84
N GLY A 62 -13.00 15.54 -11.95
CA GLY A 62 -13.33 16.87 -11.41
C GLY A 62 -14.26 16.86 -10.20
N ARG A 63 -14.52 15.70 -9.60
CA ARG A 63 -15.37 15.52 -8.39
C ARG A 63 -14.61 15.88 -7.08
N GLY A 64 -13.41 16.43 -7.17
CA GLY A 64 -12.63 16.79 -5.99
C GLY A 64 -12.01 15.58 -5.28
N TYR A 65 -11.62 15.76 -4.02
CA TYR A 65 -11.06 14.68 -3.19
C TYR A 65 -12.18 13.95 -2.45
N THR A 66 -13.00 13.24 -3.22
CA THR A 66 -14.20 12.51 -2.77
C THR A 66 -14.02 11.02 -3.02
N THR A 67 -14.71 10.18 -2.23
CA THR A 67 -14.67 8.73 -2.36
C THR A 67 -16.08 8.17 -2.57
N ARG A 68 -16.17 7.08 -3.36
CA ARG A 68 -17.36 6.24 -3.46
C ARG A 68 -17.33 5.07 -2.47
N PHE A 69 -16.20 4.87 -1.81
CA PHE A 69 -16.07 3.91 -0.72
C PHE A 69 -16.39 4.59 0.62
N ILE A 70 -17.58 4.40 1.12
CA ILE A 70 -18.10 5.05 2.33
C ILE A 70 -17.85 4.14 3.53
N ARG A 71 -17.02 4.59 4.45
CA ARG A 71 -16.79 3.93 5.73
C ARG A 71 -17.80 4.42 6.76
N PRO A 72 -18.51 3.53 7.48
CA PRO A 72 -19.46 3.93 8.53
C PRO A 72 -18.86 4.89 9.56
N LEU A 73 -17.63 4.62 10.03
CA LEU A 73 -16.93 5.52 10.93
C LEU A 73 -16.68 6.91 10.34
N SER A 74 -16.31 6.99 9.05
CA SER A 74 -16.07 8.28 8.40
C SER A 74 -17.36 9.09 8.27
N LEU A 75 -18.48 8.43 7.97
CA LEU A 75 -19.80 9.04 7.91
C LEU A 75 -20.18 9.62 9.27
N ASP A 76 -19.98 8.86 10.33
CA ASP A 76 -20.30 9.29 11.69
C ASP A 76 -19.46 10.51 12.11
N ILE A 77 -18.15 10.50 11.87
CA ILE A 77 -17.25 11.62 12.16
C ILE A 77 -17.66 12.90 11.40
N LEU A 78 -17.92 12.77 10.10
CA LEU A 78 -18.31 13.93 9.27
C LEU A 78 -19.64 14.54 9.73
N ARG A 79 -20.59 13.73 10.15
CA ARG A 79 -21.85 14.18 10.72
C ARG A 79 -21.68 14.88 12.07
N GLN A 80 -20.90 14.29 12.97
CA GLN A 80 -20.63 14.90 14.29
C GLN A 80 -19.97 16.28 14.18
N GLN A 81 -19.17 16.51 13.14
CA GLN A 81 -18.58 17.82 12.89
C GLN A 81 -19.58 18.85 12.33
N GLY A 82 -20.69 18.40 11.75
CA GLY A 82 -21.75 19.27 11.22
C GLY A 82 -21.30 20.21 10.10
N ALA A 83 -20.19 19.88 9.45
CA ALA A 83 -19.59 20.74 8.41
C ALA A 83 -20.41 20.73 7.11
N VAL A 84 -21.22 19.68 6.88
CA VAL A 84 -21.93 19.45 5.62
C VAL A 84 -23.28 18.78 5.90
N SER A 85 -24.28 19.08 5.09
CA SER A 85 -25.60 18.45 5.17
C SER A 85 -25.58 16.99 4.71
N ASP A 86 -26.53 16.16 5.18
CA ASP A 86 -26.65 14.75 4.75
C ASP A 86 -26.88 14.62 3.23
N GLU A 87 -27.51 15.61 2.58
CA GLU A 87 -27.72 15.63 1.12
C GLU A 87 -26.43 15.87 0.35
N GLU A 88 -25.58 16.77 0.82
CA GLU A 88 -24.26 17.02 0.23
C GLU A 88 -23.32 15.82 0.43
N LEU A 89 -23.35 15.18 1.61
CA LEU A 89 -22.59 13.94 1.85
C LEU A 89 -23.01 12.77 0.92
N ARG A 90 -24.29 12.74 0.50
CA ARG A 90 -24.78 11.76 -0.47
C ARG A 90 -24.28 12.03 -1.88
N SER A 91 -24.17 13.30 -2.27
CA SER A 91 -23.74 13.66 -3.62
C SER A 91 -22.23 13.57 -3.80
N GLU A 92 -21.48 14.01 -2.81
CA GLU A 92 -20.00 14.07 -2.84
C GLU A 92 -19.43 13.74 -1.46
N PHE A 93 -19.08 12.48 -1.22
CA PHE A 93 -18.54 12.04 0.07
C PHE A 93 -17.03 12.36 0.16
N PRO A 94 -16.61 13.31 1.04
CA PRO A 94 -15.21 13.69 1.17
C PRO A 94 -14.40 12.57 1.81
N ASP A 95 -13.27 12.21 1.21
CA ASP A 95 -12.35 11.25 1.83
C ASP A 95 -11.54 11.95 2.95
N ILE A 96 -11.57 11.35 4.14
CA ILE A 96 -10.82 11.77 5.33
C ILE A 96 -9.86 10.68 5.82
N THR A 97 -9.66 9.63 5.05
CA THR A 97 -8.86 8.45 5.43
C THR A 97 -7.52 8.44 4.71
N ASN A 98 -7.50 8.68 3.41
CA ASN A 98 -6.32 8.49 2.58
C ASN A 98 -5.45 9.76 2.48
N PRO A 99 -4.12 9.62 2.47
CA PRO A 99 -3.21 10.71 2.16
C PRO A 99 -3.19 11.03 0.66
N PRO A 100 -2.94 12.31 0.24
CA PRO A 100 -3.28 12.78 -1.09
C PRO A 100 -2.27 12.51 -2.20
N VAL A 101 -0.98 12.28 -1.90
CA VAL A 101 0.09 12.36 -2.91
C VAL A 101 -0.03 11.26 -3.96
N TYR A 102 -0.31 10.03 -3.55
CA TYR A 102 -0.44 8.93 -4.51
C TYR A 102 -1.73 9.02 -5.35
N PRO A 103 -2.92 9.27 -4.78
CA PRO A 103 -4.12 9.53 -5.57
C PRO A 103 -3.97 10.70 -6.55
N LEU A 104 -3.31 11.81 -6.15
CA LEU A 104 -3.06 12.94 -7.04
C LEU A 104 -2.10 12.58 -8.19
N LEU A 105 -1.06 11.76 -7.93
CA LEU A 105 -0.17 11.26 -8.98
C LEU A 105 -0.95 10.40 -10.00
N LEU A 106 -1.79 9.48 -9.52
CA LEU A 106 -2.63 8.65 -10.37
C LEU A 106 -3.66 9.49 -11.15
N ALA A 107 -4.28 10.48 -10.51
CA ALA A 107 -5.21 11.40 -11.16
C ALA A 107 -4.54 12.19 -12.30
N GLY A 108 -3.30 12.65 -12.07
CA GLY A 108 -2.48 13.27 -13.12
C GLY A 108 -2.25 12.34 -14.32
N LEU A 109 -1.96 11.05 -14.04
CA LEU A 109 -1.81 10.02 -15.06
C LEU A 109 -3.13 9.81 -15.85
N MET A 110 -4.27 9.72 -15.13
CA MET A 110 -5.59 9.52 -15.71
C MET A 110 -6.06 10.71 -16.58
N LYS A 111 -5.58 11.93 -16.30
CA LYS A 111 -5.86 13.12 -17.14
C LYS A 111 -5.05 13.16 -18.43
N VAL A 112 -3.85 12.56 -18.43
CA VAL A 112 -2.92 12.61 -19.57
C VAL A 112 -3.12 11.43 -20.52
N LEU A 113 -3.45 10.25 -19.98
CA LEU A 113 -3.62 9.03 -20.75
C LEU A 113 -5.11 8.66 -20.86
N PRO A 114 -5.53 8.04 -21.97
CA PRO A 114 -6.90 7.53 -22.09
C PRO A 114 -7.10 6.32 -21.17
N PHE A 115 -8.06 6.41 -20.25
CA PHE A 115 -8.49 5.31 -19.39
C PHE A 115 -9.87 4.81 -19.83
N GLU A 116 -9.96 3.52 -20.14
CA GLU A 116 -11.23 2.85 -20.45
C GLU A 116 -11.67 2.03 -19.23
N PHE A 117 -12.68 2.51 -18.52
CA PHE A 117 -13.18 1.88 -17.29
C PHE A 117 -14.20 0.77 -17.54
N GLN A 118 -14.67 0.59 -18.77
CA GLN A 118 -15.54 -0.52 -19.11
C GLN A 118 -14.76 -1.81 -19.34
N ILE A 119 -15.25 -2.91 -18.79
CA ILE A 119 -14.66 -4.23 -18.98
C ILE A 119 -15.19 -4.79 -20.30
N GLY A 120 -14.29 -4.90 -21.28
CA GLY A 120 -14.58 -5.54 -22.55
C GLY A 120 -14.38 -7.07 -22.47
N ASN A 121 -14.11 -7.70 -23.61
CA ASN A 121 -13.88 -9.14 -23.71
C ASN A 121 -12.55 -9.63 -23.04
N SER A 122 -11.73 -8.72 -22.51
CA SER A 122 -10.50 -9.07 -21.83
C SER A 122 -10.76 -9.36 -20.35
N PRO A 123 -10.21 -10.44 -19.78
CA PRO A 123 -10.30 -10.72 -18.36
C PRO A 123 -9.52 -9.72 -17.50
N ARG A 124 -8.68 -8.87 -18.13
CA ARG A 124 -7.84 -7.88 -17.45
C ARG A 124 -8.45 -6.50 -17.53
N TYR A 125 -8.46 -5.82 -16.41
CA TYR A 125 -8.94 -4.44 -16.32
C TYR A 125 -7.85 -3.46 -16.79
N LYS A 126 -8.08 -2.81 -17.94
CA LYS A 126 -7.08 -1.95 -18.60
C LYS A 126 -6.53 -0.83 -17.71
N PRO A 127 -7.33 -0.11 -16.88
CA PRO A 127 -6.84 0.91 -15.99
C PRO A 127 -5.71 0.44 -15.07
N GLU A 128 -5.80 -0.79 -14.54
CA GLU A 128 -4.79 -1.36 -13.65
C GLU A 128 -3.47 -1.62 -14.37
N ILE A 129 -3.51 -2.04 -15.64
CA ILE A 129 -2.29 -2.22 -16.44
C ILE A 129 -1.52 -0.91 -16.56
N VAL A 130 -2.21 0.22 -16.77
CA VAL A 130 -1.58 1.53 -16.89
C VAL A 130 -0.99 2.00 -15.56
N ILE A 131 -1.70 1.77 -14.45
CA ILE A 131 -1.20 2.06 -13.09
C ILE A 131 0.03 1.21 -12.78
N ASN A 132 0.02 -0.07 -13.14
CA ASN A 132 1.16 -0.97 -12.98
C ASN A 132 2.38 -0.51 -13.78
N LEU A 133 2.18 -0.04 -15.01
CA LEU A 133 3.27 0.53 -15.81
C LEU A 133 3.91 1.76 -15.15
N LEU A 134 3.11 2.64 -14.55
CA LEU A 134 3.65 3.76 -13.76
C LEU A 134 4.51 3.25 -12.59
N ASN A 135 3.99 2.30 -11.82
CA ASN A 135 4.72 1.73 -10.69
C ASN A 135 5.99 1.00 -11.13
N GLN A 136 6.00 0.35 -12.29
CA GLN A 136 7.21 -0.24 -12.87
C GLN A 136 8.24 0.82 -13.27
N VAL A 137 7.81 1.96 -13.81
CA VAL A 137 8.71 3.09 -14.08
C VAL A 137 9.34 3.61 -12.77
N LEU A 138 8.55 3.74 -11.70
CA LEU A 138 9.05 4.12 -10.37
C LEU A 138 10.03 3.07 -9.82
N PHE A 139 9.77 1.78 -10.02
CA PHE A 139 10.69 0.69 -9.66
C PHE A 139 12.05 0.83 -10.38
N PHE A 140 12.05 1.12 -11.69
CA PHE A 140 13.29 1.32 -12.43
C PHE A 140 14.03 2.61 -12.03
N ILE A 141 13.30 3.67 -11.66
CA ILE A 141 13.92 4.87 -11.06
C ILE A 141 14.59 4.50 -9.72
N ALA A 142 13.92 3.70 -8.88
CA ALA A 142 14.50 3.22 -7.63
C ALA A 142 15.75 2.36 -7.88
N LEU A 143 15.74 1.47 -8.88
CA LEU A 143 16.89 0.66 -9.27
C LEU A 143 18.12 1.51 -9.62
N VAL A 144 17.92 2.56 -10.43
CA VAL A 144 18.99 3.51 -10.78
C VAL A 144 19.48 4.27 -9.53
N GLN A 145 18.57 4.61 -8.60
CA GLN A 145 18.97 5.28 -7.36
C GLN A 145 19.79 4.37 -6.44
N VAL A 146 19.44 3.08 -6.32
CA VAL A 146 20.21 2.07 -5.58
C VAL A 146 21.61 1.94 -6.15
N PHE A 147 21.73 1.78 -7.47
CA PHE A 147 23.03 1.71 -8.14
C PHE A 147 23.89 2.95 -7.85
N ARG A 148 23.32 4.16 -8.05
CA ARG A 148 24.07 5.42 -7.81
C ARG A 148 24.45 5.62 -6.35
N LEU A 149 23.63 5.17 -5.43
CA LEU A 149 23.93 5.25 -3.99
C LEU A 149 25.05 4.25 -3.62
N GLY A 150 25.01 3.04 -4.19
CA GLY A 150 26.02 2.01 -4.02
C GLY A 150 27.39 2.41 -4.58
N ASP A 151 27.41 2.92 -5.81
CA ASP A 151 28.61 3.41 -6.49
C ASP A 151 29.29 4.54 -5.70
N LYS A 152 28.48 5.41 -5.07
CA LYS A 152 28.99 6.50 -4.24
C LYS A 152 29.54 6.06 -2.89
N LEU A 153 28.89 5.11 -2.22
CA LEU A 153 29.19 4.73 -0.83
C LEU A 153 30.20 3.59 -0.72
N PHE A 154 30.19 2.68 -1.67
CA PHE A 154 31.06 1.51 -1.76
C PHE A 154 31.93 1.63 -3.03
N ASP A 155 31.73 0.72 -3.94
CA ASP A 155 32.38 0.66 -5.24
C ASP A 155 31.42 0.13 -6.32
N GLN A 156 31.85 0.17 -7.57
CA GLN A 156 31.03 -0.24 -8.70
C GLN A 156 30.61 -1.73 -8.65
N PRO A 157 31.45 -2.70 -8.25
CA PRO A 157 31.03 -4.10 -8.10
C PRO A 157 29.92 -4.29 -7.07
N VAL A 158 30.01 -3.66 -5.90
CA VAL A 158 28.97 -3.70 -4.86
C VAL A 158 27.68 -3.06 -5.38
N ALA A 159 27.78 -1.93 -6.08
CA ALA A 159 26.64 -1.22 -6.66
C ALA A 159 25.88 -2.09 -7.67
N TRP A 160 26.60 -2.75 -8.60
CA TRP A 160 26.01 -3.68 -9.56
C TRP A 160 25.37 -4.88 -8.88
N CYS A 161 26.09 -5.50 -7.94
CA CYS A 161 25.57 -6.65 -7.21
C CYS A 161 24.26 -6.30 -6.48
N ALA A 162 24.23 -5.22 -5.71
CA ALA A 162 23.03 -4.79 -4.98
C ALA A 162 21.86 -4.42 -5.92
N ALA A 163 22.15 -3.73 -7.03
CA ALA A 163 21.15 -3.38 -8.02
C ALA A 163 20.56 -4.61 -8.73
N LEU A 164 21.38 -5.59 -9.08
CA LEU A 164 20.94 -6.84 -9.69
C LEU A 164 20.16 -7.72 -8.70
N VAL A 165 20.56 -7.78 -7.43
CA VAL A 165 19.78 -8.44 -6.37
C VAL A 165 18.43 -7.76 -6.20
N PHE A 166 18.39 -6.42 -6.18
CA PHE A 166 17.12 -5.68 -6.11
C PHE A 166 16.22 -5.98 -7.31
N LEU A 167 16.79 -5.97 -8.53
CA LEU A 167 16.06 -6.33 -9.76
C LEU A 167 15.57 -7.78 -9.73
N GLY A 168 16.36 -8.71 -9.18
CA GLY A 168 16.04 -10.13 -9.08
C GLY A 168 15.11 -10.50 -7.92
N THR A 169 14.79 -9.57 -7.03
CA THR A 169 13.93 -9.84 -5.87
C THR A 169 12.45 -9.77 -6.25
N GLU A 170 11.77 -10.91 -6.25
CA GLU A 170 10.36 -11.07 -6.64
C GLU A 170 9.41 -10.12 -5.89
N LEU A 171 9.65 -9.88 -4.60
CA LEU A 171 8.84 -9.00 -3.76
C LEU A 171 8.60 -7.61 -4.38
N TYR A 172 9.63 -7.01 -4.95
CA TYR A 172 9.52 -5.67 -5.55
C TYR A 172 8.80 -5.68 -6.90
N TRP A 173 8.90 -6.76 -7.63
CA TRP A 173 8.09 -6.96 -8.83
C TRP A 173 6.61 -7.06 -8.48
N ARG A 174 6.26 -7.82 -7.45
CA ARG A 174 4.89 -7.91 -6.96
C ARG A 174 4.34 -6.55 -6.51
N PHE A 175 5.12 -5.78 -5.73
CA PHE A 175 4.74 -4.41 -5.38
C PHE A 175 4.59 -3.50 -6.62
N SER A 176 5.39 -3.70 -7.67
CA SER A 176 5.32 -2.88 -8.87
C SER A 176 4.04 -3.09 -9.70
N VAL A 177 3.32 -4.18 -9.46
CA VAL A 177 2.06 -4.52 -10.16
C VAL A 177 0.87 -4.64 -9.21
N SER A 178 1.00 -4.21 -7.97
CA SER A 178 -0.05 -4.29 -6.95
C SER A 178 -0.99 -3.08 -6.91
N GLY A 179 -0.67 -2.00 -7.63
CA GLY A 179 -1.39 -0.73 -7.53
C GLY A 179 -1.11 0.08 -6.26
N LEU A 180 -0.28 -0.43 -5.33
CA LEU A 180 0.08 0.24 -4.09
C LEU A 180 1.08 1.38 -4.27
N SER A 181 1.16 2.28 -3.31
CA SER A 181 2.05 3.43 -3.31
C SER A 181 3.52 3.11 -2.99
N THR A 182 3.84 1.84 -2.69
CA THR A 182 5.16 1.39 -2.22
C THR A 182 6.30 1.79 -3.15
N MET A 183 6.10 1.75 -4.48
CA MET A 183 7.15 2.15 -5.44
C MET A 183 7.46 3.64 -5.36
N LEU A 184 6.46 4.49 -5.17
CA LEU A 184 6.65 5.92 -4.93
C LEU A 184 7.40 6.18 -3.62
N LEU A 185 7.01 5.48 -2.55
CA LEU A 185 7.70 5.57 -1.25
C LEU A 185 9.16 5.16 -1.34
N LEU A 186 9.49 4.11 -2.11
CA LEU A 186 10.86 3.69 -2.39
C LEU A 186 11.68 4.80 -3.05
N VAL A 187 11.13 5.42 -4.10
CA VAL A 187 11.81 6.52 -4.80
C VAL A 187 12.06 7.70 -3.87
N LEU A 188 11.07 8.06 -3.04
CA LEU A 188 11.18 9.15 -2.07
C LEU A 188 12.22 8.82 -0.97
N PHE A 189 12.21 7.59 -0.44
CA PHE A 189 13.14 7.16 0.59
C PHE A 189 14.59 7.13 0.08
N LEU A 190 14.84 6.60 -1.11
CA LEU A 190 16.16 6.57 -1.72
C LEU A 190 16.67 7.99 -2.04
N ALA A 191 15.78 8.89 -2.50
CA ALA A 191 16.10 10.30 -2.70
C ALA A 191 16.46 10.98 -1.36
N LEU A 192 15.71 10.69 -0.30
CA LEU A 192 15.95 11.17 1.05
C LEU A 192 17.32 10.68 1.58
N ALA A 193 17.60 9.38 1.50
CA ALA A 193 18.88 8.80 1.92
C ALA A 193 20.06 9.42 1.18
N LYS A 194 19.93 9.60 -0.15
CA LYS A 194 20.96 10.27 -0.99
C LYS A 194 21.16 11.73 -0.60
N ALA A 195 20.08 12.46 -0.28
CA ALA A 195 20.15 13.86 0.15
C ALA A 195 20.83 13.99 1.52
N LEU A 196 20.54 13.08 2.47
CA LEU A 196 21.16 13.02 3.78
C LEU A 196 22.68 12.75 3.69
N VAL A 197 23.09 11.76 2.89
CA VAL A 197 24.52 11.47 2.66
C VAL A 197 25.22 12.68 2.06
N LYS A 198 24.59 13.36 1.08
CA LYS A 198 25.17 14.55 0.45
C LYS A 198 25.30 15.74 1.42
N LEU A 199 24.32 15.93 2.29
CA LEU A 199 24.37 16.96 3.35
C LEU A 199 25.48 16.66 4.35
N GLU A 200 25.60 15.41 4.78
CA GLU A 200 26.59 14.95 5.74
C GLU A 200 28.03 15.14 5.21
N GLU A 201 28.30 14.72 3.99
CA GLU A 201 29.60 14.90 3.35
C GLU A 201 29.99 16.38 3.31
N GLN A 202 29.12 17.23 2.73
CA GLN A 202 29.40 18.66 2.58
C GLN A 202 29.47 19.41 3.93
N GLY A 203 28.75 18.93 4.95
CA GLY A 203 28.80 19.51 6.30
C GLY A 203 30.09 19.20 7.06
N ASN A 204 30.82 18.16 6.63
CA ASN A 204 32.10 17.75 7.22
C ASN A 204 33.33 18.03 6.31
N ASP A 205 33.12 18.59 5.11
CA ASP A 205 34.19 18.99 4.21
C ASP A 205 35.00 20.18 4.80
N GLU A 206 36.30 20.26 4.46
CA GLU A 206 37.18 21.38 4.85
C GLU A 206 36.71 22.68 4.22
N VAL A 207 36.22 22.64 2.97
CA VAL A 207 35.66 23.77 2.23
C VAL A 207 34.15 23.53 2.00
N PRO A 208 33.31 23.83 2.98
CA PRO A 208 31.88 23.58 2.85
C PRO A 208 31.25 24.56 1.87
N ARG A 209 30.16 24.12 1.24
CA ARG A 209 29.33 24.98 0.40
C ARG A 209 28.69 26.11 1.21
N GLY A 210 28.26 27.17 0.53
CA GLY A 210 27.61 28.30 1.18
C GLY A 210 26.34 27.94 1.98
N GLY A 211 26.06 28.71 3.03
CA GLY A 211 24.93 28.47 3.93
C GLY A 211 23.54 28.42 3.25
N GLY A 212 23.37 29.07 2.10
CA GLY A 212 22.15 28.98 1.29
C GLY A 212 21.90 27.59 0.71
N TRP A 213 22.95 26.91 0.27
CA TRP A 213 22.85 25.53 -0.22
C TRP A 213 22.42 24.56 0.89
N PHE A 214 22.98 24.71 2.10
CA PHE A 214 22.54 23.90 3.25
C PHE A 214 21.09 24.15 3.62
N ALA A 215 20.65 25.40 3.56
CA ALA A 215 19.26 25.76 3.83
C ALA A 215 18.31 25.10 2.83
N TRP A 216 18.62 25.20 1.52
CA TRP A 216 17.80 24.56 0.48
C TRP A 216 17.76 23.04 0.61
N MET A 217 18.91 22.40 0.81
CA MET A 217 19.00 20.95 0.97
C MET A 217 18.27 20.46 2.23
N ALA A 218 18.30 21.23 3.33
CA ALA A 218 17.58 20.90 4.54
C ALA A 218 16.06 20.97 4.33
N LEU A 219 15.56 22.05 3.70
CA LEU A 219 14.15 22.18 3.32
C LEU A 219 13.74 21.01 2.40
N TRP A 220 14.58 20.66 1.42
CA TRP A 220 14.31 19.55 0.50
C TRP A 220 14.23 18.19 1.22
N VAL A 221 15.14 17.92 2.17
CA VAL A 221 15.10 16.70 3.01
C VAL A 221 13.80 16.64 3.80
N GLY A 222 13.39 17.75 4.43
CA GLY A 222 12.12 17.83 5.12
C GLY A 222 10.92 17.64 4.19
N ALA A 223 10.95 18.28 3.02
CA ALA A 223 9.90 18.14 2.00
C ALA A 223 9.77 16.69 1.50
N LEU A 224 10.87 15.98 1.26
CA LEU A 224 10.84 14.56 0.87
C LEU A 224 10.21 13.69 1.98
N ALA A 225 10.54 13.94 3.23
CA ALA A 225 9.91 13.25 4.36
C ALA A 225 8.41 13.56 4.46
N GLY A 226 8.01 14.82 4.23
CA GLY A 226 6.62 15.26 4.20
C GLY A 226 5.84 14.66 3.03
N LEU A 227 6.40 14.65 1.81
CA LEU A 227 5.78 14.00 0.64
C LEU A 227 5.58 12.50 0.86
N GLY A 228 6.57 11.82 1.47
CA GLY A 228 6.40 10.44 1.87
C GLY A 228 5.31 10.24 2.91
N GLY A 229 5.20 11.14 3.90
CA GLY A 229 4.12 11.17 4.90
C GLY A 229 2.75 11.42 4.28
N LEU A 230 2.66 12.26 3.24
CA LEU A 230 1.43 12.47 2.45
C LEU A 230 1.21 11.39 1.37
N THR A 231 2.15 10.51 1.14
CA THR A 231 1.94 9.28 0.35
C THR A 231 1.38 8.17 1.23
N ARG A 232 1.91 8.03 2.46
CA ARG A 232 1.42 7.14 3.52
C ARG A 232 1.76 7.74 4.89
N TYR A 233 0.76 7.97 5.74
CA TYR A 233 0.97 8.62 7.05
C TYR A 233 2.02 7.92 7.91
N GLY A 234 2.09 6.59 7.89
CA GLY A 234 3.11 5.83 8.60
C GLY A 234 4.56 6.16 8.19
N PHE A 235 4.79 6.66 6.96
CA PHE A 235 6.12 7.09 6.52
C PHE A 235 6.57 8.37 7.22
N ALA A 236 5.66 9.21 7.71
CA ALA A 236 6.00 10.46 8.41
C ALA A 236 6.90 10.24 9.63
N TRP A 237 6.88 9.05 10.23
CA TRP A 237 7.78 8.69 11.33
C TRP A 237 9.27 8.81 10.96
N VAL A 238 9.62 8.79 9.66
CA VAL A 238 11.01 8.99 9.17
C VAL A 238 11.59 10.33 9.55
N ILE A 239 10.75 11.34 9.85
CA ILE A 239 11.25 12.66 10.23
C ILE A 239 12.10 12.59 11.51
N LEU A 240 11.77 11.72 12.47
CA LEU A 240 12.52 11.57 13.71
C LEU A 240 13.97 11.10 13.46
N PRO A 241 14.23 9.98 12.76
CA PRO A 241 15.58 9.60 12.35
C PRO A 241 16.31 10.67 11.55
N VAL A 242 15.61 11.41 10.68
CA VAL A 242 16.18 12.51 9.89
C VAL A 242 16.71 13.63 10.80
N LEU A 243 15.89 14.10 11.74
CA LEU A 243 16.29 15.16 12.66
C LEU A 243 17.46 14.74 13.56
N VAL A 244 17.43 13.49 14.05
CA VAL A 244 18.55 12.92 14.83
C VAL A 244 19.81 12.81 13.98
N TYR A 245 19.72 12.32 12.75
CA TYR A 245 20.86 12.22 11.84
C TYR A 245 21.51 13.60 11.58
N LEU A 246 20.69 14.61 11.26
CA LEU A 246 21.17 15.97 11.02
C LEU A 246 21.76 16.59 12.29
N GLY A 247 21.16 16.38 13.44
CA GLY A 247 21.61 16.92 14.73
C GLY A 247 22.93 16.32 15.24
N TRP A 248 23.17 15.02 14.97
CA TRP A 248 24.36 14.33 15.48
C TRP A 248 25.53 14.30 14.51
N PHE A 249 25.26 14.16 13.21
CA PHE A 249 26.32 13.89 12.23
C PHE A 249 26.72 15.08 11.37
N LEU A 250 25.93 16.16 11.38
CA LEU A 250 26.26 17.38 10.67
C LEU A 250 27.16 18.26 11.56
N GLY A 251 28.37 18.56 11.12
CA GLY A 251 29.33 19.34 11.92
C GLY A 251 28.94 20.79 12.07
N ARG A 252 28.88 21.54 10.94
CA ARG A 252 28.50 22.94 10.89
C ARG A 252 27.00 23.12 10.64
N HIS A 253 26.43 24.19 11.19
CA HIS A 253 25.03 24.60 10.97
C HIS A 253 23.97 23.58 11.41
N ARG A 254 24.30 22.59 12.24
CA ARG A 254 23.41 21.50 12.66
C ARG A 254 22.02 21.99 13.13
N GLY A 255 21.98 22.95 14.05
CA GLY A 255 20.70 23.46 14.59
C GLY A 255 19.82 24.13 13.53
N ARG A 256 20.43 24.96 12.66
CA ARG A 256 19.71 25.60 11.55
C ARG A 256 19.20 24.56 10.53
N THR A 257 20.00 23.54 10.23
CA THR A 257 19.63 22.49 9.27
C THR A 257 18.50 21.61 9.82
N VAL A 258 18.54 21.28 11.11
CA VAL A 258 17.45 20.56 11.79
C VAL A 258 16.15 21.37 11.75
N ALA A 259 16.21 22.67 12.12
CA ALA A 259 15.04 23.55 12.11
C ALA A 259 14.44 23.70 10.69
N LEU A 260 15.29 23.87 9.67
CA LEU A 260 14.84 23.98 8.27
C LEU A 260 14.29 22.67 7.71
N ALA A 261 14.85 21.51 8.09
CA ALA A 261 14.29 20.22 7.71
C ALA A 261 12.90 20.02 8.35
N LEU A 262 12.74 20.35 9.62
CA LEU A 262 11.44 20.33 10.27
C LEU A 262 10.46 21.30 9.61
N LEU A 263 10.90 22.52 9.29
CA LEU A 263 10.08 23.49 8.57
C LEU A 263 9.64 22.97 7.20
N GLY A 264 10.55 22.40 6.42
CA GLY A 264 10.22 21.80 5.11
C GLY A 264 9.20 20.68 5.22
N PHE A 265 9.31 19.83 6.25
CA PHE A 265 8.34 18.78 6.57
C PHE A 265 6.97 19.38 6.89
N LEU A 266 6.91 20.34 7.80
CA LEU A 266 5.66 20.98 8.22
C LEU A 266 5.00 21.76 7.09
N LEU A 267 5.75 22.47 6.25
CA LEU A 267 5.21 23.19 5.09
C LEU A 267 4.49 22.26 4.10
N VAL A 268 5.01 21.05 3.91
CA VAL A 268 4.39 20.07 3.02
C VAL A 268 3.18 19.40 3.69
N MET A 269 3.28 19.05 4.97
CA MET A 269 2.21 18.35 5.69
C MET A 269 1.04 19.27 6.05
N SER A 270 1.31 20.53 6.46
CA SER A 270 0.32 21.39 7.10
C SER A 270 -0.94 21.68 6.28
N PRO A 271 -0.91 21.91 4.95
CA PRO A 271 -2.14 22.18 4.21
C PRO A 271 -3.14 21.03 4.30
N TRP A 272 -2.60 19.79 4.25
CA TRP A 272 -3.43 18.60 4.34
C TRP A 272 -3.92 18.32 5.76
N LEU A 273 -3.07 18.53 6.76
CA LEU A 273 -3.46 18.40 8.16
C LEU A 273 -4.55 19.40 8.55
N VAL A 274 -4.45 20.64 8.05
CA VAL A 274 -5.48 21.68 8.26
C VAL A 274 -6.81 21.27 7.62
N ARG A 275 -6.77 20.78 6.36
CA ARG A 275 -7.96 20.24 5.69
C ARG A 275 -8.62 19.13 6.52
N ASN A 276 -7.84 18.15 6.96
CA ASN A 276 -8.39 17.04 7.74
C ASN A 276 -8.97 17.52 9.08
N MET A 277 -8.31 18.46 9.74
CA MET A 277 -8.83 19.06 10.98
C MET A 277 -10.17 19.76 10.77
N GLN A 278 -10.35 20.45 9.63
CA GLN A 278 -11.62 21.12 9.30
C GLN A 278 -12.76 20.13 9.04
N TRP A 279 -12.47 19.01 8.37
CA TRP A 279 -13.48 18.01 7.99
C TRP A 279 -13.78 16.99 9.09
N SER A 280 -12.79 16.58 9.87
CA SER A 280 -12.91 15.46 10.80
C SER A 280 -12.62 15.81 12.27
N GLY A 281 -12.21 17.04 12.56
CA GLY A 281 -11.73 17.40 13.89
C GLY A 281 -10.41 16.73 14.30
N ASN A 282 -9.78 15.95 13.41
CA ASN A 282 -8.53 15.23 13.63
C ASN A 282 -7.49 15.57 12.56
N LEU A 283 -6.22 15.77 12.97
CA LEU A 283 -5.14 16.12 12.03
C LEU A 283 -4.92 15.06 10.93
N PHE A 284 -5.11 13.81 11.25
CA PHE A 284 -4.90 12.68 10.32
C PHE A 284 -6.21 12.02 9.88
N GLY A 285 -7.35 12.69 10.09
CA GLY A 285 -8.65 12.10 9.80
C GLY A 285 -8.88 10.78 10.56
N THR A 286 -9.49 9.80 9.90
CA THR A 286 -9.69 8.47 10.50
C THR A 286 -8.39 7.70 10.70
N ALA A 287 -7.31 8.02 9.96
CA ALA A 287 -6.01 7.38 10.15
C ALA A 287 -5.43 7.62 11.56
N GLY A 288 -5.78 8.73 12.22
CA GLY A 288 -5.43 8.98 13.62
C GLY A 288 -6.05 7.96 14.59
N LEU A 289 -7.19 7.38 14.23
CA LEU A 289 -7.89 6.37 15.02
C LEU A 289 -7.35 4.94 14.82
N ALA A 290 -6.43 4.75 13.87
CA ALA A 290 -5.79 3.46 13.65
C ALA A 290 -5.07 2.90 14.89
N LEU A 291 -4.73 3.76 15.86
CA LEU A 291 -4.21 3.35 17.16
C LEU A 291 -5.18 2.40 17.89
N TYR A 292 -6.47 2.62 17.76
CA TYR A 292 -7.54 1.88 18.44
C TYR A 292 -8.04 0.67 17.65
N SER A 293 -7.77 0.60 16.34
CA SER A 293 -8.11 -0.57 15.51
C SER A 293 -7.26 -1.79 15.90
N GLN A 294 -7.73 -3.00 15.61
CA GLN A 294 -7.05 -4.26 15.93
C GLN A 294 -6.75 -4.46 17.43
N THR A 295 -7.50 -3.82 18.30
CA THR A 295 -7.51 -4.06 19.74
C THR A 295 -8.50 -5.18 20.10
N SER A 296 -8.58 -5.57 21.39
CA SER A 296 -9.61 -6.52 21.86
C SER A 296 -11.03 -5.98 21.69
N THR A 297 -11.21 -4.66 21.80
CA THR A 297 -12.51 -3.99 21.64
C THR A 297 -12.93 -3.88 20.19
N PHE A 298 -11.98 -3.58 19.30
CA PHE A 298 -12.19 -3.46 17.87
C PHE A 298 -11.25 -4.40 17.11
N PRO A 299 -11.56 -5.71 17.07
CA PRO A 299 -10.75 -6.68 16.34
C PRO A 299 -10.81 -6.43 14.82
N GLU A 300 -9.74 -6.75 14.11
CA GLU A 300 -9.64 -6.62 12.65
C GLU A 300 -10.04 -5.21 12.16
N ASP A 301 -10.98 -5.10 11.25
CA ASP A 301 -11.48 -3.84 10.65
C ASP A 301 -12.79 -3.34 11.26
N THR A 302 -13.20 -3.92 12.39
CA THR A 302 -14.51 -3.62 13.01
C THR A 302 -14.67 -2.16 13.40
N LEU A 303 -13.58 -1.45 13.73
CA LEU A 303 -13.63 -0.03 14.07
C LEU A 303 -14.19 0.82 12.92
N GLU A 304 -13.74 0.60 11.68
CA GLU A 304 -14.20 1.37 10.51
C GLU A 304 -15.64 1.07 10.12
N ARG A 305 -16.12 -0.10 10.54
CA ARG A 305 -17.49 -0.61 10.30
C ARG A 305 -18.46 -0.24 11.42
N THR A 306 -17.99 0.38 12.51
CA THR A 306 -18.81 0.75 13.67
C THR A 306 -19.43 2.13 13.47
N LEU A 307 -20.71 2.25 13.79
CA LEU A 307 -21.42 3.51 14.00
C LEU A 307 -21.54 3.76 15.50
N PHE A 308 -21.21 4.98 15.93
CA PHE A 308 -21.37 5.39 17.31
C PHE A 308 -22.73 6.12 17.43
N TYR A 309 -23.68 5.47 18.12
CA TYR A 309 -25.02 6.01 18.27
C TYR A 309 -25.04 7.25 19.17
N GLU A 310 -25.79 8.28 18.74
CA GLU A 310 -26.37 9.23 19.69
C GLU A 310 -27.54 8.53 20.42
N PRO A 311 -27.64 8.64 21.75
CA PRO A 311 -28.84 8.18 22.45
C PRO A 311 -30.08 8.84 21.87
N SER A 312 -31.12 8.06 21.62
CA SER A 312 -32.42 8.49 21.11
C SER A 312 -32.97 9.67 21.91
N ASP A 313 -33.74 10.54 21.26
CA ASP A 313 -34.34 11.80 21.75
C ASP A 313 -35.05 11.75 23.12
N ASN A 314 -35.33 10.58 23.64
CA ASN A 314 -35.97 10.42 24.95
C ASN A 314 -35.02 10.58 26.16
N GLN A 315 -33.73 10.78 25.96
CA GLN A 315 -32.73 11.02 27.02
C GLN A 315 -32.08 12.41 26.96
N LYS A 316 -32.64 13.36 26.22
CA LYS A 316 -32.11 14.73 26.08
C LYS A 316 -32.15 15.61 27.34
N ASN A 317 -32.43 15.07 28.52
CA ASN A 317 -32.43 15.83 29.78
C ASN A 317 -31.10 15.77 30.55
N ALA A 318 -30.03 15.25 29.97
CA ALA A 318 -28.70 15.32 30.57
C ALA A 318 -27.89 16.40 29.84
N GLU A 319 -27.66 17.53 30.50
CA GLU A 319 -26.85 18.68 30.06
C GLU A 319 -25.34 18.37 29.85
N ASN A 320 -24.99 17.13 29.57
CA ASN A 320 -23.65 16.76 29.16
C ASN A 320 -23.78 15.92 27.88
N GLU A 321 -23.70 16.57 26.72
CA GLU A 321 -23.34 15.91 25.45
C GLU A 321 -21.93 15.30 25.60
N ILE A 322 -21.85 14.12 26.15
CA ILE A 322 -20.63 13.33 26.12
C ILE A 322 -20.51 12.84 24.69
N LYS A 323 -19.70 13.52 23.87
CA LYS A 323 -19.19 12.95 22.61
C LYS A 323 -18.45 11.68 22.98
N VAL A 324 -19.08 10.52 22.83
CA VAL A 324 -18.47 9.23 23.10
C VAL A 324 -17.42 9.02 22.02
N GLY A 325 -16.19 9.41 22.32
CA GLY A 325 -15.07 9.24 21.43
C GLY A 325 -14.63 7.76 21.39
N VAL A 326 -14.07 7.34 20.26
CA VAL A 326 -13.45 6.00 20.13
C VAL A 326 -12.47 5.70 21.27
N ALA A 327 -11.77 6.73 21.76
CA ALA A 327 -10.81 6.65 22.86
C ALA A 327 -11.42 6.18 24.17
N ASP A 328 -12.70 6.44 24.41
CA ASP A 328 -13.37 6.11 25.68
C ASP A 328 -13.68 4.62 25.80
N HIS A 329 -13.67 3.91 24.67
CA HIS A 329 -13.93 2.46 24.61
C HIS A 329 -12.68 1.60 24.68
N VAL A 330 -11.46 2.16 24.55
CA VAL A 330 -10.21 1.40 24.45
C VAL A 330 -9.26 1.78 25.57
N GLY A 331 -8.94 0.82 26.43
CA GLY A 331 -7.98 1.00 27.51
C GLY A 331 -6.53 1.10 27.00
N LEU A 332 -5.68 1.82 27.75
CA LEU A 332 -4.23 1.87 27.44
C LEU A 332 -3.58 0.48 27.42
N TRP A 333 -4.10 -0.45 28.20
CA TRP A 333 -3.64 -1.84 28.26
C TRP A 333 -3.93 -2.60 26.96
N ASP A 334 -5.06 -2.32 26.31
CA ASP A 334 -5.42 -2.93 25.02
C ASP A 334 -4.49 -2.47 23.91
N VAL A 335 -4.15 -1.17 23.90
CA VAL A 335 -3.15 -0.61 22.98
C VAL A 335 -1.77 -1.21 23.24
N ALA A 336 -1.37 -1.38 24.51
CA ALA A 336 -0.08 -2.01 24.84
C ALA A 336 -0.02 -3.48 24.41
N ASN A 337 -1.11 -4.24 24.59
CA ASN A 337 -1.21 -5.62 24.13
C ASN A 337 -1.20 -5.72 22.60
N LYS A 338 -1.89 -4.81 21.88
CA LYS A 338 -1.81 -4.68 20.44
C LYS A 338 -0.37 -4.44 20.00
N LEU A 339 0.30 -3.44 20.57
CA LEU A 339 1.69 -3.11 20.26
C LEU A 339 2.61 -4.33 20.45
N LYS A 340 2.51 -5.02 21.57
CA LYS A 340 3.32 -6.21 21.88
C LYS A 340 3.07 -7.33 20.85
N ARG A 341 1.81 -7.62 20.54
CA ARG A 341 1.43 -8.66 19.58
C ARG A 341 1.96 -8.33 18.19
N ASN A 342 1.70 -7.11 17.72
CA ASN A 342 2.07 -6.66 16.37
C ASN A 342 3.59 -6.54 16.22
N LEU A 343 4.30 -6.01 17.22
CA LEU A 343 5.76 -5.91 17.21
C LEU A 343 6.40 -7.31 17.17
N ARG A 344 5.88 -8.25 17.95
CA ARG A 344 6.35 -9.65 17.89
C ARG A 344 6.15 -10.25 16.50
N HIS A 345 4.99 -10.03 15.89
CA HIS A 345 4.70 -10.51 14.53
C HIS A 345 5.65 -9.89 13.50
N LEU A 346 5.85 -8.58 13.55
CA LEU A 346 6.78 -7.86 12.67
C LEU A 346 8.21 -8.38 12.78
N LEU A 347 8.72 -8.57 14.00
CA LEU A 347 10.09 -9.01 14.23
C LEU A 347 10.32 -10.48 13.87
N VAL A 348 9.35 -11.35 14.11
CA VAL A 348 9.50 -12.79 13.89
C VAL A 348 9.22 -13.19 12.44
N HIS A 349 8.20 -12.58 11.83
CA HIS A 349 7.72 -13.01 10.50
C HIS A 349 8.11 -12.03 9.39
N GLU A 350 7.95 -10.72 9.60
CA GLU A 350 8.11 -9.75 8.52
C GLU A 350 9.55 -9.27 8.36
N LEU A 351 10.31 -9.14 9.45
CA LEU A 351 11.70 -8.68 9.38
C LEU A 351 12.59 -9.59 8.55
N LEU A 352 12.33 -10.90 8.55
CA LEU A 352 13.06 -11.87 7.73
C LEU A 352 12.62 -11.86 6.26
N ARG A 353 11.44 -11.29 5.97
CA ARG A 353 10.86 -11.23 4.61
C ARG A 353 11.11 -9.91 3.89
N PHE A 354 11.49 -8.84 4.60
CA PHE A 354 11.55 -7.47 4.07
C PHE A 354 12.52 -7.27 2.90
N SER A 355 13.51 -8.12 2.74
CA SER A 355 14.47 -8.12 1.63
C SER A 355 14.40 -9.37 0.75
N GLY A 356 13.26 -10.07 0.76
CA GLY A 356 12.96 -11.10 -0.23
C GLY A 356 13.72 -12.42 -0.06
N SER A 357 13.60 -13.09 1.05
CA SER A 357 14.10 -14.46 1.31
C SER A 357 15.41 -14.58 2.11
N TRP A 358 16.19 -15.63 1.87
CA TRP A 358 17.43 -15.93 2.60
C TRP A 358 18.46 -14.79 2.60
N PHE A 359 18.48 -13.95 1.55
CA PHE A 359 19.39 -12.81 1.48
C PHE A 359 19.08 -11.73 2.53
N ALA A 360 17.90 -11.73 3.11
CA ALA A 360 17.53 -10.88 4.25
C ALA A 360 18.49 -11.05 5.44
N VAL A 361 18.90 -12.29 5.71
CA VAL A 361 19.85 -12.58 6.79
C VAL A 361 21.20 -11.90 6.52
N VAL A 362 21.70 -12.00 5.29
CA VAL A 362 22.97 -11.35 4.89
C VAL A 362 22.86 -9.83 5.00
N CYS A 363 21.71 -9.25 4.62
CA CYS A 363 21.47 -7.81 4.77
C CYS A 363 21.41 -7.37 6.23
N LEU A 364 20.73 -8.13 7.09
CA LEU A 364 20.66 -7.83 8.53
C LEU A 364 22.02 -7.92 9.20
N VAL A 365 22.82 -8.96 8.88
CA VAL A 365 24.21 -9.07 9.36
C VAL A 365 25.04 -7.90 8.82
N GLY A 366 24.89 -7.54 7.55
CA GLY A 366 25.59 -6.39 6.94
C GLY A 366 25.25 -5.06 7.63
N LEU A 367 24.01 -4.90 8.10
CA LEU A 367 23.61 -3.73 8.88
C LEU A 367 24.23 -3.70 10.29
N VAL A 368 24.61 -4.84 10.85
CA VAL A 368 25.26 -4.91 12.18
C VAL A 368 26.77 -4.74 12.09
N VAL A 369 27.42 -5.27 11.05
CA VAL A 369 28.87 -5.22 10.88
C VAL A 369 29.38 -3.77 10.67
N PRO A 370 30.42 -3.32 11.41
CA PRO A 370 30.95 -1.98 11.27
C PRO A 370 31.83 -1.85 10.02
N PHE A 371 31.44 -0.99 9.08
CA PHE A 371 32.27 -0.61 7.93
C PHE A 371 33.25 0.50 8.29
N ARG A 372 34.39 0.54 7.62
CA ARG A 372 35.44 1.56 7.81
C ARG A 372 35.00 2.96 7.37
N ASN A 373 34.18 3.03 6.30
CA ASN A 373 33.69 4.29 5.76
C ASN A 373 32.76 5.00 6.77
N ARG A 374 33.05 6.29 7.04
CA ARG A 374 32.33 7.11 8.01
C ARG A 374 30.87 7.34 7.59
N SER A 375 30.63 7.65 6.31
CA SER A 375 29.29 7.91 5.78
C SER A 375 28.42 6.65 5.81
N LEU A 376 29.01 5.45 5.53
CA LEU A 376 28.30 4.17 5.66
C LEU A 376 27.87 3.89 7.10
N ARG A 377 28.75 4.14 8.07
CA ARG A 377 28.45 3.93 9.49
C ARG A 377 27.32 4.84 9.97
N ARG A 378 27.25 6.08 9.47
CA ARG A 378 26.20 7.04 9.80
C ARG A 378 24.88 6.70 9.10
N LEU A 379 24.94 6.33 7.81
CA LEU A 379 23.76 5.87 7.08
C LEU A 379 23.18 4.61 7.72
N ARG A 380 24.00 3.66 8.16
CA ARG A 380 23.58 2.49 8.91
C ARG A 380 22.79 2.87 10.18
N PHE A 381 23.29 3.83 10.95
CA PHE A 381 22.58 4.32 12.13
C PHE A 381 21.20 4.89 11.76
N PHE A 382 21.14 5.70 10.69
CA PHE A 382 19.87 6.21 10.17
C PHE A 382 18.91 5.09 9.79
N LEU A 383 19.40 4.05 9.09
CA LEU A 383 18.57 2.90 8.69
C LEU A 383 18.02 2.13 9.89
N LEU A 384 18.88 1.85 10.88
CA LEU A 384 18.45 1.13 12.09
C LEU A 384 17.42 1.93 12.89
N MET A 385 17.61 3.24 13.02
CA MET A 385 16.58 4.11 13.63
C MET A 385 15.29 4.13 12.82
N THR A 386 15.37 4.23 11.49
CA THR A 386 14.19 4.21 10.62
C THR A 386 13.49 2.88 10.70
N LEU A 387 14.22 1.76 10.74
CA LEU A 387 13.66 0.42 10.96
C LEU A 387 12.86 0.35 12.26
N ALA A 388 13.43 0.86 13.36
CA ALA A 388 12.75 0.89 14.65
C ALA A 388 11.50 1.79 14.62
N MET A 389 11.58 2.96 14.00
CA MET A 389 10.44 3.89 13.89
C MET A 389 9.33 3.34 12.99
N PHE A 390 9.67 2.72 11.85
CA PHE A 390 8.69 2.09 10.97
C PHE A 390 8.05 0.86 11.62
N ALA A 391 8.82 0.02 12.30
CA ALA A 391 8.29 -1.11 13.05
C ALA A 391 7.33 -0.64 14.17
N LEU A 392 7.70 0.41 14.90
CA LEU A 392 6.84 0.99 15.93
C LEU A 392 5.57 1.61 15.34
N GLY A 393 5.71 2.44 14.31
CA GLY A 393 4.59 3.10 13.63
C GLY A 393 3.62 2.09 13.02
N GLN A 394 4.14 1.02 12.39
CA GLN A 394 3.32 -0.04 11.81
C GLN A 394 2.67 -0.91 12.88
N ALA A 395 3.34 -1.17 14.01
CA ALA A 395 2.77 -1.94 15.13
C ALA A 395 1.68 -1.17 15.87
N LEU A 396 1.76 0.16 15.94
CA LEU A 396 0.73 1.02 16.52
C LEU A 396 -0.44 1.27 15.55
N GLY A 397 -0.16 1.33 14.25
CA GLY A 397 -1.15 1.52 13.21
C GLY A 397 -1.90 0.24 12.85
N ARG A 398 -2.29 0.13 11.59
CA ARG A 398 -2.80 -1.10 11.01
C ARG A 398 -1.65 -1.96 10.51
N THR A 399 -1.65 -3.21 10.90
CA THR A 399 -0.75 -4.22 10.37
C THR A 399 -1.51 -5.08 9.36
N HIS A 400 -1.64 -4.61 8.13
CA HIS A 400 -1.89 -5.53 7.02
C HIS A 400 -0.53 -6.09 6.60
N LEU A 401 -0.26 -7.31 7.04
CA LEU A 401 1.03 -7.96 6.88
C LEU A 401 0.86 -9.13 5.93
N SER A 402 0.77 -8.86 4.67
CA SER A 402 0.82 -9.93 3.70
C SER A 402 1.59 -9.52 2.45
N ALA A 403 2.90 -9.51 2.59
CA ALA A 403 3.72 -9.90 1.46
C ALA A 403 3.99 -11.39 1.66
N ALA A 404 3.10 -12.25 1.22
CA ALA A 404 3.38 -13.66 1.15
C ALA A 404 4.46 -13.86 0.08
N ASN A 405 5.72 -13.82 0.48
CA ASN A 405 6.77 -14.39 -0.34
C ASN A 405 6.46 -15.87 -0.42
N SER A 406 6.19 -16.37 -1.64
CA SER A 406 6.21 -17.81 -1.85
C SER A 406 7.57 -18.31 -1.39
N THR A 407 7.58 -19.08 -0.32
CA THR A 407 8.81 -19.76 0.09
C THR A 407 9.22 -20.72 -1.03
N LEU A 408 10.52 -20.95 -1.18
CA LEU A 408 11.00 -21.95 -2.15
C LEU A 408 10.26 -23.30 -1.97
N GLY A 409 9.88 -23.64 -0.72
CA GLY A 409 9.09 -24.82 -0.40
C GLY A 409 7.66 -24.77 -0.96
N GLU A 410 6.99 -23.62 -0.95
CA GLU A 410 5.66 -23.46 -1.56
C GLU A 410 5.72 -23.52 -3.08
N LEU A 411 6.77 -22.91 -3.68
CA LEU A 411 7.01 -23.00 -5.12
C LEU A 411 7.28 -24.46 -5.55
N LEU A 412 8.07 -25.21 -4.78
CA LEU A 412 8.33 -26.62 -5.03
C LEU A 412 7.08 -27.48 -4.81
N ALA A 413 6.30 -27.25 -3.77
CA ALA A 413 5.04 -27.95 -3.51
C ALA A 413 4.03 -27.77 -4.67
N ARG A 414 3.94 -26.56 -5.24
CA ARG A 414 3.14 -26.30 -6.45
C ARG A 414 3.66 -27.05 -7.68
N SER A 415 4.97 -27.07 -7.88
CA SER A 415 5.57 -27.80 -9.02
C SER A 415 5.37 -29.30 -8.93
N LEU A 416 5.16 -29.84 -7.73
CA LEU A 416 4.92 -31.27 -7.48
C LEU A 416 3.42 -31.63 -7.48
N GLY A 417 2.53 -30.69 -7.83
CA GLY A 417 1.08 -30.93 -7.88
C GLY A 417 0.44 -31.21 -6.52
N GLN A 418 1.16 -31.02 -5.43
CA GLN A 418 0.59 -31.04 -4.09
C GLN A 418 -0.16 -29.73 -3.90
N GLY A 419 -1.50 -29.80 -3.86
CA GLY A 419 -2.36 -28.65 -3.68
C GLY A 419 -1.95 -27.85 -2.43
N ALA A 420 -1.11 -26.86 -2.65
CA ALA A 420 -0.99 -25.79 -1.69
C ALA A 420 -2.37 -25.13 -1.59
N PRO A 421 -2.82 -24.74 -0.39
CA PRO A 421 -4.07 -24.02 -0.28
C PRO A 421 -4.05 -22.87 -1.28
N GLU A 422 -5.09 -22.74 -2.02
CA GLU A 422 -5.32 -21.81 -3.15
C GLU A 422 -5.26 -20.33 -2.73
N VAL A 423 -4.95 -20.11 -1.46
CA VAL A 423 -4.78 -18.80 -0.86
C VAL A 423 -3.60 -18.09 -1.51
N ALA A 424 -3.91 -17.27 -2.47
CA ALA A 424 -3.23 -16.01 -2.86
C ALA A 424 -1.71 -15.92 -2.56
N ALA A 425 -0.94 -16.95 -2.87
CA ALA A 425 0.51 -16.95 -2.63
C ALA A 425 1.27 -15.99 -3.57
N SER A 426 0.58 -15.28 -4.45
CA SER A 426 1.17 -14.35 -5.43
C SER A 426 0.80 -12.88 -5.22
N SER A 427 -0.20 -12.57 -4.41
CA SER A 427 -0.68 -11.20 -4.23
C SER A 427 -0.05 -10.49 -3.03
N VAL A 428 0.12 -9.19 -3.16
CA VAL A 428 0.47 -8.30 -2.07
C VAL A 428 -0.81 -7.60 -1.63
N ASP A 429 -1.33 -7.93 -0.45
CA ASP A 429 -2.64 -7.47 0.01
C ASP A 429 -2.58 -6.11 0.72
N GLY A 430 -1.40 -5.62 1.05
CA GLY A 430 -1.24 -4.34 1.72
C GLY A 430 0.18 -3.79 1.67
N GLU A 431 0.32 -2.53 2.01
CA GLU A 431 1.62 -1.85 2.06
C GLU A 431 2.43 -2.26 3.29
N ASN A 432 3.73 -2.46 3.08
CA ASN A 432 4.68 -2.75 4.15
C ASN A 432 5.83 -1.72 4.15
N LEU A 433 5.89 -0.89 5.19
CA LEU A 433 6.93 0.14 5.32
C LEU A 433 8.34 -0.47 5.48
N LEU A 434 8.46 -1.68 6.02
CA LEU A 434 9.76 -2.34 6.16
C LEU A 434 10.37 -2.67 4.80
N ALA A 435 9.55 -3.01 3.79
CA ALA A 435 10.02 -3.29 2.44
C ALA A 435 10.75 -2.09 1.80
N ILE A 436 10.42 -0.86 2.22
CA ILE A 436 11.07 0.36 1.72
C ILE A 436 12.56 0.42 2.08
N LEU A 437 12.95 -0.23 3.18
CA LEU A 437 14.34 -0.28 3.65
C LEU A 437 15.18 -1.31 2.91
N GLY A 438 14.55 -2.30 2.28
CA GLY A 438 15.23 -3.43 1.62
C GLY A 438 16.31 -3.02 0.62
N PRO A 439 16.02 -2.14 -0.38
CA PRO A 439 17.00 -1.78 -1.40
C PRO A 439 18.29 -1.14 -0.86
N VAL A 440 18.18 -0.33 0.22
CA VAL A 440 19.38 0.20 0.88
C VAL A 440 20.07 -0.90 1.70
N SER A 441 19.32 -1.81 2.30
CA SER A 441 19.86 -2.96 3.02
C SER A 441 20.63 -3.91 2.10
N PHE A 442 20.24 -4.03 0.83
CA PHE A 442 20.98 -4.81 -0.18
C PHE A 442 22.40 -4.28 -0.39
N LEU A 443 22.60 -2.96 -0.31
CA LEU A 443 23.94 -2.38 -0.38
C LEU A 443 24.85 -2.85 0.77
N PHE A 444 24.29 -2.96 1.97
CA PHE A 444 25.03 -3.45 3.13
C PHE A 444 25.27 -4.96 3.06
N GLY A 445 24.30 -5.73 2.54
CA GLY A 445 24.46 -7.17 2.30
C GLY A 445 25.52 -7.46 1.25
N ALA A 446 25.49 -6.77 0.12
CA ALA A 446 26.50 -6.89 -0.93
C ALA A 446 27.87 -6.42 -0.42
N GLY A 447 27.94 -5.31 0.30
CA GLY A 447 29.17 -4.82 0.92
C GLY A 447 29.78 -5.82 1.90
N LEU A 448 28.99 -6.48 2.73
CA LEU A 448 29.43 -7.57 3.59
C LEU A 448 29.98 -8.73 2.77
N PHE A 449 29.27 -9.17 1.73
CA PHE A 449 29.68 -10.27 0.87
C PHE A 449 31.05 -10.01 0.23
N PHE A 450 31.25 -8.83 -0.38
CA PHE A 450 32.55 -8.47 -0.95
C PHE A 450 33.64 -8.34 0.10
N SER A 451 33.34 -7.83 1.30
CA SER A 451 34.30 -7.79 2.41
C SER A 451 34.74 -9.18 2.86
N LEU A 452 33.86 -10.17 2.84
CA LEU A 452 34.20 -11.57 3.13
C LEU A 452 35.05 -12.19 2.01
N LEU A 453 34.74 -11.91 0.74
CA LEU A 453 35.58 -12.35 -0.40
C LEU A 453 37.00 -11.79 -0.33
N ASP A 454 37.15 -10.55 0.12
CA ASP A 454 38.47 -9.94 0.33
C ASP A 454 39.26 -10.62 1.45
N GLN A 455 38.57 -10.99 2.55
CA GLN A 455 39.22 -11.71 3.66
C GLN A 455 39.64 -13.12 3.26
N TRP A 456 38.91 -13.81 2.42
CA TRP A 456 39.24 -15.15 1.92
C TRP A 456 40.35 -15.14 0.87
N LYS A 457 40.91 -13.95 0.56
CA LYS A 457 42.01 -13.77 -0.41
C LYS A 457 41.69 -14.44 -1.77
N VAL A 458 40.46 -14.39 -2.20
CA VAL A 458 40.05 -14.85 -3.53
C VAL A 458 40.71 -13.96 -4.57
N GLY A 459 41.92 -14.36 -4.98
CA GLY A 459 42.80 -13.51 -5.80
C GLY A 459 42.52 -13.52 -7.29
N LEU A 460 41.74 -14.52 -7.77
CA LEU A 460 41.42 -14.62 -9.18
C LEU A 460 40.16 -13.79 -9.48
N PRO A 461 40.21 -12.81 -10.40
CA PRO A 461 39.06 -11.96 -10.75
C PRO A 461 37.87 -12.77 -11.30
N GLU A 462 38.14 -13.89 -11.99
CA GLU A 462 37.12 -14.79 -12.51
C GLU A 462 36.33 -15.46 -11.38
N MET A 463 36.99 -15.90 -10.31
CA MET A 463 36.31 -16.50 -9.15
C MET A 463 35.45 -15.46 -8.40
N ARG A 464 35.91 -14.21 -8.31
CA ARG A 464 35.12 -13.11 -7.72
C ARG A 464 33.88 -12.82 -8.55
N LEU A 465 34.02 -12.79 -9.87
CA LEU A 465 32.90 -12.63 -10.78
C LEU A 465 31.92 -13.79 -10.66
N ALA A 466 32.41 -15.03 -10.66
CA ALA A 466 31.59 -16.22 -10.50
C ALA A 466 30.83 -16.23 -9.16
N ALA A 467 31.50 -15.88 -8.06
CA ALA A 467 30.88 -15.79 -6.73
C ALA A 467 29.79 -14.71 -6.68
N SER A 468 30.05 -13.51 -7.24
CA SER A 468 29.04 -12.45 -7.29
C SER A 468 27.87 -12.79 -8.20
N ALA A 469 28.12 -13.42 -9.35
CA ALA A 469 27.06 -13.92 -10.23
C ALA A 469 26.25 -15.02 -9.53
N GLY A 470 26.89 -15.95 -8.83
CA GLY A 470 26.22 -16.97 -8.03
C GLY A 470 25.31 -16.39 -6.95
N LEU A 471 25.76 -15.34 -6.26
CA LEU A 471 24.92 -14.61 -5.28
C LEU A 471 23.67 -14.01 -5.92
N VAL A 472 23.86 -13.29 -7.05
CA VAL A 472 22.75 -12.68 -7.79
C VAL A 472 21.78 -13.73 -8.29
N VAL A 473 22.26 -14.81 -8.91
CA VAL A 473 21.41 -15.93 -9.38
C VAL A 473 20.63 -16.55 -8.23
N ALA A 474 21.29 -16.83 -7.10
CA ALA A 474 20.63 -17.41 -5.94
C ALA A 474 19.57 -16.46 -5.33
N ALA A 475 19.83 -15.16 -5.30
CA ALA A 475 18.85 -14.17 -4.84
C ALA A 475 17.67 -13.99 -5.81
N SER A 476 17.92 -14.18 -7.12
CA SER A 476 16.91 -14.03 -8.18
C SER A 476 16.15 -15.35 -8.47
N LEU A 477 16.52 -16.45 -7.84
CA LEU A 477 15.92 -17.75 -8.09
C LEU A 477 14.40 -17.80 -7.91
N PRO A 478 13.80 -17.20 -6.85
CA PRO A 478 12.36 -17.17 -6.68
C PRO A 478 11.65 -16.48 -7.85
N MET A 479 12.18 -15.35 -8.32
CA MET A 479 11.65 -14.63 -9.48
C MET A 479 11.79 -15.46 -10.77
N ALA A 480 12.94 -16.10 -11.00
CA ALA A 480 13.15 -16.94 -12.18
C ALA A 480 12.17 -18.12 -12.19
N LEU A 481 11.92 -18.73 -11.04
CA LEU A 481 10.95 -19.82 -10.91
C LEU A 481 9.52 -19.36 -11.17
N SER A 482 9.14 -18.14 -10.78
CA SER A 482 7.80 -17.61 -11.06
C SER A 482 7.49 -17.48 -12.56
N PHE A 483 8.52 -17.29 -13.41
CA PHE A 483 8.38 -17.31 -14.88
C PHE A 483 8.30 -18.72 -15.48
N LEU A 484 8.84 -19.73 -14.79
CA LEU A 484 8.88 -21.11 -15.26
C LEU A 484 7.67 -21.93 -14.83
N LEU A 485 7.03 -21.52 -13.74
CA LEU A 485 5.84 -22.17 -13.21
C LEU A 485 4.58 -21.80 -14.02
N PRO A 486 3.52 -22.63 -13.96
CA PRO A 486 2.24 -22.27 -14.58
C PRO A 486 1.78 -20.88 -14.14
N HIS A 487 1.40 -20.06 -15.11
CA HIS A 487 0.99 -18.70 -14.85
C HIS A 487 -0.31 -18.70 -14.05
N PRO A 488 -0.45 -17.83 -13.03
CA PRO A 488 -1.70 -17.69 -12.31
C PRO A 488 -2.81 -17.22 -13.25
N SER A 489 -4.05 -17.51 -12.90
CA SER A 489 -5.20 -16.91 -13.58
C SER A 489 -5.04 -15.37 -13.63
N PRO A 490 -5.36 -14.70 -14.75
CA PRO A 490 -5.29 -13.25 -14.84
C PRO A 490 -6.26 -12.54 -13.88
N VAL A 491 -7.21 -13.29 -13.35
CA VAL A 491 -8.18 -12.84 -12.35
C VAL A 491 -7.77 -13.42 -11.01
N ALA A 492 -7.63 -12.57 -10.00
CA ALA A 492 -7.44 -13.01 -8.63
C ALA A 492 -8.68 -13.77 -8.18
N ASP A 493 -8.46 -14.78 -7.34
CA ASP A 493 -9.54 -15.55 -6.73
C ASP A 493 -10.52 -14.61 -5.99
N PRO A 494 -11.81 -14.96 -5.95
CA PRO A 494 -12.81 -14.14 -5.28
C PRO A 494 -12.28 -13.61 -3.95
N PRO A 495 -12.73 -12.40 -3.56
CA PRO A 495 -13.99 -11.80 -4.05
C PRO A 495 -13.84 -10.82 -5.23
N TYR A 496 -12.62 -10.50 -5.72
CA TYR A 496 -12.38 -9.39 -6.65
C TYR A 496 -12.46 -9.82 -8.12
N TYR A 497 -13.63 -10.17 -8.59
CA TYR A 497 -13.88 -10.48 -10.00
C TYR A 497 -14.39 -9.23 -10.74
N PRO A 498 -13.53 -8.45 -11.45
CA PRO A 498 -13.91 -7.14 -11.98
C PRO A 498 -15.18 -7.16 -12.82
N ALA A 499 -15.29 -8.10 -13.76
CA ALA A 499 -16.46 -8.21 -14.64
C ALA A 499 -17.76 -8.49 -13.87
N ARG A 500 -17.68 -9.27 -12.81
CA ARG A 500 -18.86 -9.58 -11.99
C ARG A 500 -19.25 -8.40 -11.12
N VAL A 501 -18.29 -7.73 -10.47
CA VAL A 501 -18.58 -6.55 -9.66
C VAL A 501 -19.19 -5.46 -10.53
N GLN A 502 -18.69 -5.27 -11.75
CA GLN A 502 -19.27 -4.32 -12.70
C GLN A 502 -20.69 -4.73 -13.11
N TYR A 503 -20.91 -6.02 -13.41
CA TYR A 503 -22.25 -6.53 -13.75
C TYR A 503 -23.25 -6.36 -12.60
N VAL A 504 -22.88 -6.77 -11.37
CA VAL A 504 -23.73 -6.61 -10.17
C VAL A 504 -24.08 -5.14 -9.93
N SER A 505 -23.14 -4.24 -10.20
CA SER A 505 -23.33 -2.80 -10.01
C SER A 505 -24.22 -2.15 -11.08
N SER A 506 -24.52 -2.85 -12.18
CA SER A 506 -25.31 -2.35 -13.32
C SER A 506 -26.36 -3.34 -13.78
N LEU A 507 -26.98 -4.09 -12.85
CA LEU A 507 -27.96 -5.11 -13.18
C LEU A 507 -29.13 -4.53 -13.96
N PRO A 508 -29.39 -5.00 -15.21
CA PRO A 508 -30.56 -4.63 -15.97
C PRO A 508 -31.79 -5.28 -15.37
N GLY A 509 -32.86 -4.50 -15.18
CA GLY A 509 -34.17 -5.00 -14.77
C GLY A 509 -34.88 -5.80 -15.87
N GLU A 510 -35.88 -6.57 -15.50
CA GLU A 510 -36.71 -7.33 -16.46
C GLU A 510 -37.41 -6.44 -17.51
N SER A 511 -37.62 -5.17 -17.20
CA SER A 511 -38.23 -4.17 -18.09
C SER A 511 -37.24 -3.41 -18.97
N GLY A 512 -35.95 -3.70 -18.87
CA GLY A 512 -34.88 -2.98 -19.60
C GLY A 512 -34.45 -1.67 -18.94
N GLU A 513 -35.06 -1.30 -17.82
CA GLU A 513 -34.56 -0.28 -16.90
C GLU A 513 -33.57 -0.93 -15.91
N ASP A 514 -32.49 -0.22 -15.54
CA ASP A 514 -31.54 -0.74 -14.57
C ASP A 514 -32.23 -0.98 -13.21
N THR A 515 -32.17 -2.20 -12.69
CA THR A 515 -32.68 -2.53 -11.35
C THR A 515 -31.94 -1.75 -10.26
N ILE A 516 -30.67 -1.38 -10.53
CA ILE A 516 -29.83 -0.55 -9.68
C ILE A 516 -29.46 0.69 -10.49
N SER A 517 -30.03 1.83 -10.15
CA SER A 517 -29.76 3.12 -10.81
C SER A 517 -28.41 3.68 -10.44
N ALA A 518 -27.91 4.64 -11.24
CA ALA A 518 -26.61 5.26 -11.01
C ALA A 518 -26.48 5.99 -9.66
N GLY A 519 -27.59 6.46 -9.10
CA GLY A 519 -27.65 7.16 -7.79
C GLY A 519 -27.96 6.26 -6.59
N ASP A 520 -28.13 4.96 -6.82
CA ASP A 520 -28.46 4.03 -5.75
C ASP A 520 -27.27 3.73 -4.86
N LEU A 521 -27.52 3.69 -3.54
CA LEU A 521 -26.52 3.38 -2.54
C LEU A 521 -26.47 1.88 -2.30
N LEU A 522 -25.30 1.29 -2.52
CA LEU A 522 -25.04 -0.10 -2.23
C LEU A 522 -24.37 -0.26 -0.86
N MET A 523 -24.50 -1.45 -0.28
CA MET A 523 -23.72 -1.89 0.86
C MET A 523 -23.07 -3.24 0.53
N SER A 524 -21.78 -3.41 0.87
CA SER A 524 -21.04 -4.64 0.55
C SER A 524 -19.95 -4.93 1.57
N ASP A 525 -19.49 -6.17 1.60
CA ASP A 525 -18.28 -6.59 2.29
C ASP A 525 -16.99 -6.26 1.51
N ILE A 526 -17.09 -5.88 0.22
CA ILE A 526 -15.99 -5.43 -0.64
C ILE A 526 -16.27 -4.04 -1.28
N PRO A 527 -16.57 -3.00 -0.50
CA PRO A 527 -17.01 -1.70 -1.04
C PRO A 527 -15.93 -1.02 -1.91
N TRP A 528 -14.65 -1.23 -1.64
CA TRP A 528 -13.55 -0.74 -2.48
C TRP A 528 -13.61 -1.29 -3.91
N ALA A 529 -13.98 -2.56 -4.08
CA ALA A 529 -14.13 -3.17 -5.39
C ALA A 529 -15.38 -2.68 -6.11
N VAL A 530 -16.49 -2.51 -5.40
CA VAL A 530 -17.73 -1.93 -5.94
C VAL A 530 -17.49 -0.49 -6.40
N ALA A 531 -16.78 0.30 -5.60
CA ALA A 531 -16.41 1.67 -5.95
C ALA A 531 -15.47 1.74 -7.15
N TRP A 532 -14.45 0.86 -7.23
CA TRP A 532 -13.44 0.88 -8.29
C TRP A 532 -13.93 0.29 -9.62
N TYR A 533 -14.48 -0.93 -9.58
CA TYR A 533 -14.93 -1.63 -10.80
C TYR A 533 -16.36 -1.23 -11.19
N GLY A 534 -17.24 -1.07 -10.22
CA GLY A 534 -18.65 -0.77 -10.43
C GLY A 534 -18.97 0.71 -10.61
N ASP A 535 -18.09 1.60 -10.21
CA ASP A 535 -18.30 3.07 -10.18
C ASP A 535 -19.58 3.47 -9.42
N ARG A 536 -19.85 2.82 -8.28
CA ARG A 536 -21.02 3.02 -7.44
C ARG A 536 -20.64 3.47 -6.04
N ASP A 537 -21.52 4.27 -5.44
CA ASP A 537 -21.38 4.63 -4.04
C ASP A 537 -21.72 3.40 -3.19
N CYS A 538 -20.78 2.97 -2.39
CA CYS A 538 -20.90 1.74 -1.62
C CYS A 538 -20.46 1.95 -0.18
N VAL A 539 -21.35 1.66 0.75
CA VAL A 539 -21.05 1.66 2.19
C VAL A 539 -20.41 0.32 2.56
N TRP A 540 -19.40 0.38 3.38
CA TRP A 540 -18.85 -0.85 3.97
C TRP A 540 -19.88 -1.47 4.90
N LEU A 541 -20.01 -2.78 4.82
CA LEU A 541 -20.89 -3.56 5.68
C LEU A 541 -20.68 -3.16 7.14
N THR A 542 -21.73 -2.70 7.81
CA THR A 542 -21.67 -2.27 9.21
C THR A 542 -21.16 -3.38 10.12
N ARG A 543 -20.76 -3.06 11.35
CA ARG A 543 -20.31 -4.07 12.30
C ARG A 543 -21.42 -5.06 12.63
N ASN A 544 -22.62 -4.55 12.90
CA ASN A 544 -23.79 -5.35 13.25
C ASN A 544 -24.94 -5.08 12.29
N VAL A 545 -25.86 -6.06 12.17
CA VAL A 545 -27.14 -5.86 11.49
C VAL A 545 -28.03 -4.98 12.36
N GLN A 546 -28.16 -5.36 13.63
CA GLN A 546 -28.89 -4.56 14.61
C GLN A 546 -27.91 -4.07 15.68
N PRO A 547 -27.90 -2.75 15.97
CA PRO A 547 -28.78 -1.71 15.42
C PRO A 547 -28.21 -1.00 14.17
N ASP A 548 -26.93 -1.24 13.79
CA ASP A 548 -26.12 -0.39 12.91
C ASP A 548 -26.71 -0.24 11.49
N PHE A 549 -27.05 -1.38 10.85
CA PHE A 549 -27.62 -1.35 9.51
C PHE A 549 -28.97 -0.63 9.47
N TYR A 550 -29.86 -0.91 10.42
CA TYR A 550 -31.19 -0.28 10.43
C TYR A 550 -31.10 1.23 10.62
N ALA A 551 -30.27 1.69 11.56
CA ALA A 551 -30.07 3.11 11.78
C ALA A 551 -29.44 3.84 10.58
N LEU A 552 -28.57 3.16 9.86
CA LEU A 552 -28.03 3.68 8.61
C LEU A 552 -29.10 3.72 7.53
N ASN A 553 -29.84 2.62 7.32
CA ASN A 553 -30.86 2.50 6.31
C ASN A 553 -32.03 3.47 6.50
N ASP A 554 -32.42 3.75 7.75
CA ASP A 554 -33.49 4.73 8.05
C ASP A 554 -33.11 6.16 7.61
N ARG A 555 -31.84 6.46 7.56
CA ARG A 555 -31.31 7.78 7.16
C ARG A 555 -30.86 7.81 5.70
N TRP A 556 -30.16 6.79 5.29
CA TRP A 556 -29.62 6.59 3.95
C TRP A 556 -30.13 5.25 3.42
N PRO A 557 -31.29 5.23 2.75
CA PRO A 557 -31.85 4.00 2.22
C PRO A 557 -30.85 3.25 1.35
N ILE A 558 -30.61 2.01 1.71
CA ILE A 558 -29.74 1.09 0.97
C ILE A 558 -30.58 0.40 -0.09
N SER A 559 -30.23 0.59 -1.36
CA SER A 559 -30.98 0.01 -2.51
C SER A 559 -30.58 -1.45 -2.73
N ALA A 560 -29.33 -1.83 -2.48
CA ALA A 560 -28.88 -3.20 -2.64
C ALA A 560 -27.78 -3.58 -1.64
N LEU A 561 -27.77 -4.86 -1.25
CA LEU A 561 -26.81 -5.46 -0.34
C LEU A 561 -26.09 -6.61 -1.07
N TYR A 562 -24.79 -6.48 -1.26
CA TYR A 562 -23.97 -7.43 -1.97
C TYR A 562 -22.98 -8.12 -1.04
N PHE A 563 -23.10 -9.43 -0.88
CA PHE A 563 -22.24 -10.30 -0.12
C PHE A 563 -21.35 -11.14 -1.02
N THR A 564 -20.11 -11.32 -0.61
CA THR A 564 -19.15 -12.22 -1.24
C THR A 564 -18.72 -13.33 -0.30
N GLU A 565 -17.80 -14.16 -0.73
CA GLU A 565 -17.21 -15.21 0.07
C GLU A 565 -16.51 -14.68 1.35
N VAL A 566 -16.16 -13.39 1.41
CA VAL A 566 -15.61 -12.75 2.61
C VAL A 566 -16.54 -12.94 3.82
N THR A 567 -17.85 -12.79 3.60
CA THR A 567 -18.87 -12.97 4.66
C THR A 567 -19.51 -14.36 4.61
N THR A 568 -19.58 -14.99 3.42
CA THR A 568 -20.36 -16.23 3.23
C THR A 568 -19.52 -17.51 3.31
N ASP A 569 -18.18 -17.43 3.42
CA ASP A 569 -17.32 -18.61 3.42
C ASP A 569 -17.56 -19.52 4.63
N GLN A 570 -17.91 -20.77 4.34
CA GLN A 570 -18.23 -21.79 5.33
C GLN A 570 -17.01 -22.32 6.12
N ARG A 571 -15.77 -22.03 5.65
CA ARG A 571 -14.54 -22.48 6.32
C ARG A 571 -14.38 -21.90 7.73
N TYR A 572 -15.12 -20.87 8.06
CA TYR A 572 -15.17 -20.21 9.38
C TYR A 572 -16.41 -20.58 10.20
N VAL A 573 -16.96 -21.79 10.01
CA VAL A 573 -18.11 -22.29 10.76
C VAL A 573 -17.95 -22.15 12.28
N SER A 574 -16.72 -22.25 12.80
CA SER A 574 -16.44 -21.99 14.22
C SER A 574 -16.75 -20.56 14.66
N LYS A 575 -16.47 -19.57 13.83
CA LYS A 575 -16.83 -18.16 14.10
C LYS A 575 -18.35 -17.96 14.10
N VAL A 576 -19.07 -18.69 13.26
CA VAL A 576 -20.53 -18.64 13.15
C VAL A 576 -21.21 -19.21 14.40
N PHE A 577 -20.64 -20.23 15.04
CA PHE A 577 -21.20 -20.82 16.27
C PHE A 577 -21.09 -19.91 17.50
N TYR A 578 -20.12 -19.01 17.51
CA TYR A 578 -19.92 -18.03 18.58
C TYR A 578 -20.40 -16.62 18.22
N ALA A 579 -21.04 -16.48 17.05
CA ALA A 579 -21.52 -15.19 16.58
C ALA A 579 -22.72 -14.72 17.41
N ASN A 580 -22.70 -13.45 17.82
CA ASN A 580 -23.87 -12.79 18.40
C ASN A 580 -24.99 -12.76 17.35
N GLU A 581 -26.25 -12.96 17.77
CA GLU A 581 -27.44 -12.93 16.89
C GLU A 581 -27.59 -11.61 16.09
N LEU A 582 -26.80 -10.60 16.44
CA LEU A 582 -26.87 -9.24 15.89
C LEU A 582 -25.91 -8.98 14.72
N ASN A 583 -25.01 -9.92 14.39
CA ASN A 583 -24.00 -9.71 13.34
C ASN A 583 -24.38 -10.32 11.99
N TRP A 584 -23.66 -9.93 10.92
CA TRP A 584 -23.93 -10.36 9.55
C TRP A 584 -23.72 -11.85 9.31
N GLU A 585 -22.82 -12.47 10.04
CA GLU A 585 -22.55 -13.91 9.91
C GLU A 585 -23.77 -14.73 10.38
N SER A 586 -24.41 -14.30 11.48
CA SER A 586 -25.65 -14.89 11.97
C SER A 586 -26.82 -14.64 11.02
N PHE A 587 -26.90 -13.44 10.44
CA PHE A 587 -27.89 -13.09 9.43
C PHE A 587 -27.77 -14.01 8.19
N VAL A 588 -26.57 -14.13 7.62
CA VAL A 588 -26.31 -15.00 6.45
C VAL A 588 -26.64 -16.46 6.78
N ARG A 589 -26.32 -16.91 7.99
CA ARG A 589 -26.67 -18.26 8.44
C ARG A 589 -28.17 -18.46 8.53
N ALA A 590 -28.90 -17.54 9.15
CA ALA A 590 -30.35 -17.63 9.27
C ALA A 590 -31.00 -17.70 7.89
N VAL A 591 -30.64 -16.84 6.96
CA VAL A 591 -31.15 -16.86 5.60
C VAL A 591 -30.83 -18.18 4.87
N ARG A 592 -29.64 -18.76 5.10
CA ARG A 592 -29.28 -20.06 4.47
C ARG A 592 -29.99 -21.26 5.07
N VAL A 593 -30.21 -21.28 6.37
CA VAL A 593 -30.79 -22.43 7.09
C VAL A 593 -32.32 -22.36 7.04
N GLU A 594 -32.88 -21.19 7.26
CA GLU A 594 -34.32 -20.96 7.35
C GLU A 594 -34.94 -20.70 5.97
N GLY A 595 -34.15 -20.26 5.00
CA GLY A 595 -34.62 -19.94 3.63
C GLY A 595 -35.35 -18.62 3.52
N ASP A 596 -35.63 -17.95 4.63
CA ASP A 596 -36.38 -16.72 4.70
C ASP A 596 -35.54 -15.56 5.29
N LEU A 597 -35.84 -14.36 4.83
CA LEU A 597 -35.30 -13.14 5.41
C LEU A 597 -35.97 -12.84 6.76
N PRO A 598 -35.25 -12.24 7.72
CA PRO A 598 -35.85 -11.81 8.98
C PRO A 598 -37.07 -10.90 8.76
N LYS A 599 -38.10 -11.08 9.58
CA LYS A 599 -39.33 -10.28 9.47
C LYS A 599 -39.01 -8.79 9.63
N GLY A 600 -39.47 -7.99 8.67
CA GLY A 600 -39.25 -6.54 8.67
C GLY A 600 -37.89 -6.12 8.08
N PHE A 601 -37.12 -7.02 7.47
CA PHE A 601 -35.92 -6.64 6.74
C PHE A 601 -36.28 -5.87 5.47
N PRO A 602 -35.67 -4.70 5.20
CA PRO A 602 -36.11 -3.79 4.14
C PRO A 602 -35.86 -4.31 2.72
N LEU A 603 -34.94 -5.26 2.54
CA LEU A 603 -34.58 -5.82 1.24
C LEU A 603 -35.23 -7.19 1.07
N LYS A 604 -35.91 -7.45 -0.07
CA LYS A 604 -36.77 -8.62 -0.22
C LYS A 604 -36.38 -9.64 -1.28
N ALA A 605 -35.56 -9.29 -2.25
CA ALA A 605 -35.17 -10.21 -3.31
C ALA A 605 -33.79 -10.80 -3.09
N VAL A 606 -33.64 -12.11 -3.27
CA VAL A 606 -32.36 -12.81 -3.14
C VAL A 606 -32.01 -13.43 -4.50
N LEU A 607 -30.97 -12.97 -5.16
CA LEU A 607 -30.40 -13.61 -6.33
C LEU A 607 -29.24 -14.53 -5.91
N ASN A 608 -29.51 -15.84 -5.94
CA ASN A 608 -28.55 -16.85 -5.48
C ASN A 608 -27.63 -17.42 -6.58
N ASP A 609 -27.94 -17.16 -7.86
CA ASP A 609 -27.43 -18.02 -8.95
C ASP A 609 -26.17 -17.53 -9.66
N TYR A 610 -25.63 -16.37 -9.29
CA TYR A 610 -24.51 -15.81 -10.05
C TYR A 610 -23.16 -16.45 -9.76
N SER A 611 -22.97 -16.99 -8.56
CA SER A 611 -21.74 -17.71 -8.19
C SER A 611 -21.91 -18.40 -6.84
N PRO A 612 -21.30 -19.56 -6.65
CA PRO A 612 -21.20 -20.15 -5.32
C PRO A 612 -20.62 -19.14 -4.34
N GLY A 613 -21.34 -18.87 -3.24
CA GLY A 613 -20.87 -17.99 -2.19
C GLY A 613 -21.16 -16.50 -2.31
N GLN A 614 -21.76 -16.02 -3.41
CA GLN A 614 -22.14 -14.61 -3.57
C GLN A 614 -23.66 -14.43 -3.55
N TRP A 615 -24.13 -13.38 -2.87
CA TRP A 615 -25.52 -13.06 -2.71
C TRP A 615 -25.78 -11.58 -2.96
N LEU A 616 -26.93 -11.30 -3.57
CA LEU A 616 -27.40 -9.95 -3.80
C LEU A 616 -28.84 -9.84 -3.34
N LEU A 617 -29.13 -8.88 -2.47
CA LEU A 617 -30.46 -8.52 -2.02
C LEU A 617 -30.81 -7.11 -2.51
N PHE A 618 -32.05 -6.88 -2.95
CA PHE A 618 -32.52 -5.58 -3.40
C PHE A 618 -33.69 -5.06 -2.56
N ALA A 619 -33.83 -3.73 -2.57
CA ALA A 619 -35.13 -3.12 -2.27
C ALA A 619 -36.02 -3.31 -3.48
N ILE A 620 -37.14 -4.05 -3.33
CA ILE A 620 -38.19 -4.08 -4.36
C ILE A 620 -38.92 -2.75 -4.25
N PRO A 621 -38.98 -1.94 -5.33
CA PRO A 621 -39.85 -0.76 -5.32
C PRO A 621 -41.25 -1.22 -4.94
N GLU A 622 -41.86 -0.61 -3.93
CA GLU A 622 -43.29 -0.82 -3.70
C GLU A 622 -44.00 -0.43 -4.99
N SER A 623 -44.58 -1.41 -5.68
CA SER A 623 -45.47 -1.14 -6.79
C SER A 623 -46.49 -0.14 -6.27
N GLN A 624 -46.44 1.10 -6.76
CA GLN A 624 -47.48 2.08 -6.46
C GLN A 624 -48.83 1.44 -6.77
N PRO A 625 -49.78 1.49 -5.84
CA PRO A 625 -51.10 0.85 -6.00
C PRO A 625 -51.89 1.43 -7.18
#